data_1f9b0d99030d92f65ed529c1efe4630f
#
_entry.id   1f9b0d99030d92f65ed529c1efe4630f
#
_cell.length_a   1.000
_cell.length_b   1.000
_cell.length_c   1.000
_cell.angle_alpha   90.00
_cell.angle_beta   90.00
_cell.angle_gamma   90.00
#
_symmetry.space_group_name_H-M   'P 1'
#
loop_
_entity.id
_entity.type
_entity.pdbx_description
1 polymer ?
#
loop_
_entity_poly.entity_id
_entity_poly.type
_entity_poly.pdbx_seq_one_letter_code
_entity_poly.pdbx_strand_id
1 'polypeptide(L)'
;MKRWSKLQKKLYEIIDPNIELQIHLTMYRMQSAWGSTDLPRYWITLHQEIIFDYPADFMNRKGLVQNLSGEEIYYPYGNDISAISNLIEEYLNTEKENLFSKHFERDFWGLANILKAADRRIGKRRLEQLRRKTHNQAAQKIIAERMH
;
A
#
# COMPACT_ATOMS: atom_id res chain seq x y z
N MET A 1 -17.30 1.35 -4.49
CA MET A 1 -15.93 1.69 -4.07
C MET A 1 -15.80 3.20 -3.97
N LYS A 2 -15.20 3.69 -2.90
CA LYS A 2 -14.99 5.12 -2.72
C LYS A 2 -13.96 5.65 -3.72
N ARG A 3 -14.11 6.90 -4.12
CA ARG A 3 -13.13 7.57 -4.97
C ARG A 3 -11.78 7.62 -4.24
N TRP A 4 -10.70 7.50 -5.01
CA TRP A 4 -9.34 7.57 -4.46
C TRP A 4 -9.09 8.85 -3.66
N SER A 5 -9.54 9.98 -4.16
CA SER A 5 -9.34 11.25 -3.45
C SER A 5 -9.95 11.25 -2.05
N LYS A 6 -11.08 10.59 -1.86
CA LYS A 6 -11.71 10.46 -0.53
C LYS A 6 -10.92 9.51 0.36
N LEU A 7 -10.45 8.39 -0.20
CA LEU A 7 -9.62 7.44 0.55
C LEU A 7 -8.30 8.09 0.97
N GLN A 8 -7.66 8.81 0.05
CA GLN A 8 -6.41 9.51 0.31
C GLN A 8 -6.57 10.54 1.41
N LYS A 9 -7.63 11.32 1.36
CA LYS A 9 -7.92 12.31 2.40
C LYS A 9 -8.06 11.67 3.77
N LYS A 10 -8.80 10.56 3.84
CA LYS A 10 -8.97 9.83 5.09
C LYS A 10 -7.66 9.23 5.60
N LEU A 11 -6.83 8.72 4.70
CA LEU A 11 -5.51 8.21 5.07
C LEU A 11 -4.65 9.31 5.68
N TYR A 12 -4.62 10.50 5.07
CA TYR A 12 -3.82 11.60 5.61
C TYR A 12 -4.33 12.10 6.96
N GLU A 13 -5.58 11.85 7.30
CA GLU A 13 -6.09 12.16 8.63
C GLU A 13 -5.50 11.26 9.71
N ILE A 14 -5.08 10.05 9.36
CA ILE A 14 -4.54 9.09 10.32
C ILE A 14 -3.04 8.85 10.20
N ILE A 15 -2.40 9.35 9.15
CA ILE A 15 -0.94 9.24 9.01
C ILE A 15 -0.28 10.23 9.96
N ASP A 16 0.80 9.79 10.61
CA ASP A 16 1.59 10.62 11.50
C ASP A 16 2.08 11.87 10.74
N PRO A 17 1.73 13.08 11.19
CA PRO A 17 2.13 14.29 10.48
C PRO A 17 3.61 14.63 10.58
N ASN A 18 4.35 13.94 11.46
CA ASN A 18 5.78 14.19 11.66
C ASN A 18 6.66 13.40 10.69
N ILE A 19 6.09 12.52 9.88
CA ILE A 19 6.84 11.82 8.83
C ILE A 19 6.42 12.36 7.47
N GLU A 20 7.36 12.39 6.53
CA GLU A 20 7.09 12.83 5.17
C GLU A 20 6.64 11.65 4.32
N LEU A 21 5.46 11.14 4.62
CA LEU A 21 4.88 10.01 3.90
C LEU A 21 3.80 10.49 2.94
N GLN A 22 3.89 10.05 1.70
CA GLN A 22 2.86 10.33 0.71
C GLN A 22 2.44 9.05 0.02
N ILE A 23 1.14 8.95 -0.25
CA ILE A 23 0.54 7.84 -0.97
C ILE A 23 0.02 8.40 -2.29
N HIS A 24 0.49 7.82 -3.39
CA HIS A 24 0.21 8.30 -4.72
C HIS A 24 -0.59 7.29 -5.51
N LEU A 25 -1.44 7.79 -6.39
CA LEU A 25 -2.13 7.00 -7.40
C LEU A 25 -2.05 7.75 -8.72
N THR A 26 -1.65 7.05 -9.76
CA THR A 26 -1.69 7.57 -11.12
C THR A 26 -2.31 6.52 -12.03
N MET A 27 -3.14 6.98 -12.95
CA MET A 27 -3.75 6.12 -13.98
C MET A 27 -2.91 6.20 -15.24
N TYR A 28 -2.52 5.04 -15.76
CA TYR A 28 -1.78 4.95 -17.01
C TYR A 28 -2.58 4.15 -18.01
N ARG A 29 -2.47 4.53 -19.29
CA ARG A 29 -3.02 3.73 -20.37
C ARG A 29 -1.98 2.72 -20.81
N MET A 30 -2.32 1.44 -20.73
CA MET A 30 -1.43 0.34 -21.08
C MET A 30 -1.99 -0.41 -22.28
N GLN A 31 -1.09 -0.84 -23.18
CA GLN A 31 -1.41 -1.79 -24.22
C GLN A 31 -1.27 -3.20 -23.66
N SER A 32 -2.24 -4.04 -23.92
CA SER A 32 -2.20 -5.44 -23.53
C SER A 32 -2.62 -6.31 -24.70
N ALA A 33 -2.52 -7.64 -24.55
CA ALA A 33 -3.02 -8.57 -25.56
C ALA A 33 -4.52 -8.41 -25.80
N TRP A 34 -5.22 -7.74 -24.93
CA TRP A 34 -6.68 -7.56 -24.94
C TRP A 34 -7.09 -6.14 -25.31
N GLY A 35 -6.14 -5.30 -25.75
CA GLY A 35 -6.40 -3.92 -26.13
C GLY A 35 -5.85 -2.93 -25.10
N SER A 36 -6.30 -1.68 -25.21
CA SER A 36 -5.91 -0.64 -24.26
C SER A 36 -6.72 -0.76 -22.99
N THR A 37 -6.05 -0.58 -21.84
CA THR A 37 -6.72 -0.52 -20.54
C THR A 37 -6.06 0.54 -19.66
N ASP A 38 -6.84 1.15 -18.80
CA ASP A 38 -6.33 2.12 -17.84
C ASP A 38 -5.95 1.37 -16.57
N LEU A 39 -4.69 1.56 -16.13
CA LEU A 39 -4.15 0.86 -14.98
C LEU A 39 -3.79 1.85 -13.88
N PRO A 40 -4.33 1.69 -12.69
CA PRO A 40 -3.87 2.46 -11.55
C PRO A 40 -2.54 1.92 -11.04
N ARG A 41 -1.62 2.84 -10.78
CA ARG A 41 -0.39 2.56 -10.08
C ARG A 41 -0.47 3.22 -8.72
N TYR A 42 -0.21 2.45 -7.67
CA TYR A 42 -0.15 2.95 -6.30
C TYR A 42 1.30 2.90 -5.84
N TRP A 43 1.80 4.00 -5.29
CA TRP A 43 3.11 3.95 -4.66
C TRP A 43 3.16 4.86 -3.44
N ILE A 44 4.04 4.50 -2.53
CA ILE A 44 4.22 5.23 -1.27
C ILE A 44 5.65 5.75 -1.23
N THR A 45 5.81 7.02 -0.92
CA THR A 45 7.11 7.64 -0.75
C THR A 45 7.31 8.08 0.69
N LEU A 46 8.54 7.91 1.17
CA LEU A 46 9.00 8.44 2.46
C LEU A 46 10.23 9.28 2.16
N HIS A 47 10.18 10.57 2.47
CA HIS A 47 11.24 11.53 2.11
C HIS A 47 11.59 11.47 0.62
N GLN A 48 10.57 11.35 -0.23
CA GLN A 48 10.69 11.26 -1.69
C GLN A 48 11.29 9.94 -2.20
N GLU A 49 11.66 9.03 -1.31
CA GLU A 49 12.09 7.69 -1.69
C GLU A 49 10.88 6.77 -1.81
N ILE A 50 10.79 6.01 -2.90
CA ILE A 50 9.72 5.03 -3.08
C ILE A 50 10.02 3.84 -2.17
N ILE A 51 9.12 3.57 -1.23
CA ILE A 51 9.24 2.44 -0.31
C ILE A 51 8.23 1.33 -0.59
N PHE A 52 7.22 1.60 -1.39
CA PHE A 52 6.21 0.63 -1.82
C PHE A 52 5.75 1.03 -3.21
N ASP A 53 5.60 0.06 -4.11
CA ASP A 53 5.17 0.30 -5.49
C ASP A 53 4.34 -0.89 -5.97
N TYR A 54 3.19 -0.61 -6.55
CA TYR A 54 2.34 -1.64 -7.13
C TYR A 54 1.64 -1.10 -8.39
N PRO A 55 1.64 -1.82 -9.48
CA PRO A 55 2.30 -3.12 -9.63
C PRO A 55 3.83 -3.00 -9.73
N ALA A 56 4.52 -4.01 -9.20
CA ALA A 56 5.96 -4.10 -9.36
C ALA A 56 6.29 -4.19 -10.85
N ASP A 57 7.46 -3.66 -11.22
CA ASP A 57 7.91 -3.64 -12.61
C ASP A 57 6.93 -2.93 -13.55
N PHE A 58 6.29 -1.88 -13.05
CA PHE A 58 5.33 -1.08 -13.82
C PHE A 58 5.93 -0.54 -15.13
N MET A 59 7.24 -0.32 -15.16
CA MET A 59 7.92 0.28 -16.31
C MET A 59 8.08 -0.68 -17.50
N ASN A 60 7.60 -1.91 -17.40
CA ASN A 60 7.59 -2.83 -18.51
C ASN A 60 6.56 -2.37 -19.56
N ARG A 61 7.05 -1.81 -20.66
CA ARG A 61 6.21 -1.20 -21.70
C ARG A 61 5.36 -2.19 -22.49
N LYS A 62 5.58 -3.49 -22.29
CA LYS A 62 4.81 -4.53 -22.97
C LYS A 62 3.54 -4.91 -22.23
N GLY A 63 3.24 -4.23 -21.12
CA GLY A 63 2.08 -4.55 -20.31
C GLY A 63 2.24 -5.81 -19.46
N LEU A 64 3.48 -6.23 -19.26
CA LEU A 64 3.81 -7.37 -18.42
C LEU A 64 4.17 -6.87 -17.04
N VAL A 65 3.70 -7.57 -16.03
CA VAL A 65 4.07 -7.33 -14.63
C VAL A 65 4.43 -8.67 -14.01
N GLN A 66 5.20 -8.64 -12.94
CA GLN A 66 5.48 -9.84 -12.16
C GLN A 66 4.43 -10.02 -11.09
N ASN A 67 3.93 -11.24 -10.93
CA ASN A 67 3.07 -11.55 -9.81
C ASN A 67 3.93 -11.78 -8.55
N LEU A 68 3.27 -12.10 -7.43
CA LEU A 68 3.98 -12.26 -6.16
C LEU A 68 4.92 -13.45 -6.13
N SER A 69 4.75 -14.42 -7.04
CA SER A 69 5.67 -15.57 -7.16
C SER A 69 6.80 -15.32 -8.14
N GLY A 70 6.87 -14.14 -8.76
CA GLY A 70 7.92 -13.77 -9.69
C GLY A 70 7.64 -14.12 -11.14
N GLU A 71 6.50 -14.71 -11.44
CA GLU A 71 6.12 -15.02 -12.81
C GLU A 71 5.65 -13.78 -13.55
N GLU A 72 6.04 -13.62 -14.80
CA GLU A 72 5.54 -12.55 -15.64
C GLU A 72 4.14 -12.87 -16.13
N ILE A 73 3.22 -11.92 -15.96
CA ILE A 73 1.84 -12.05 -16.43
C ILE A 73 1.44 -10.79 -17.18
N TYR A 74 0.50 -10.92 -18.09
CA TYR A 74 -0.06 -9.76 -18.76
C TYR A 74 -1.01 -9.03 -17.80
N TYR A 75 -0.78 -7.75 -17.65
CA TYR A 75 -1.68 -6.90 -16.90
C TYR A 75 -3.01 -6.75 -17.67
N PRO A 76 -4.18 -6.74 -17.06
CA PRO A 76 -4.47 -6.75 -15.62
C PRO A 76 -4.68 -8.15 -15.01
N TYR A 77 -4.09 -9.18 -15.57
CA TYR A 77 -4.25 -10.54 -15.07
C TYR A 77 -3.51 -10.74 -13.76
N GLY A 78 -3.99 -11.70 -13.00
CA GLY A 78 -3.52 -11.95 -11.66
C GLY A 78 -4.39 -11.26 -10.65
N ASN A 79 -3.83 -10.39 -9.84
CA ASN A 79 -4.57 -9.73 -8.79
C ASN A 79 -5.46 -8.61 -9.35
N ASP A 80 -6.66 -8.50 -8.79
CA ASP A 80 -7.53 -7.37 -9.08
C ASP A 80 -6.88 -6.10 -8.55
N ILE A 81 -6.64 -5.14 -9.45
CA ILE A 81 -5.99 -3.89 -9.07
C ILE A 81 -6.84 -3.04 -8.13
N SER A 82 -8.15 -3.21 -8.15
CA SER A 82 -9.02 -2.51 -7.19
C SER A 82 -8.84 -3.06 -5.77
N ALA A 83 -8.17 -4.19 -5.61
CA ALA A 83 -7.97 -4.81 -4.31
C ALA A 83 -7.18 -3.91 -3.35
N ILE A 84 -6.24 -3.10 -3.86
CA ILE A 84 -5.51 -2.16 -3.00
C ILE A 84 -6.45 -1.09 -2.43
N SER A 85 -7.30 -0.50 -3.25
CA SER A 85 -8.28 0.49 -2.76
C SER A 85 -9.27 -0.14 -1.78
N ASN A 86 -9.70 -1.37 -2.06
CA ASN A 86 -10.58 -2.10 -1.16
C ASN A 86 -9.91 -2.42 0.17
N LEU A 87 -8.64 -2.79 0.14
CA LEU A 87 -7.86 -3.04 1.36
C LEU A 87 -7.70 -1.76 2.19
N ILE A 88 -7.40 -0.65 1.53
CA ILE A 88 -7.29 0.64 2.21
C ILE A 88 -8.63 1.02 2.86
N GLU A 89 -9.74 0.82 2.15
CA GLU A 89 -11.07 1.09 2.71
C GLU A 89 -11.35 0.19 3.91
N GLU A 90 -11.02 -1.09 3.82
CA GLU A 90 -11.15 -2.03 4.93
C GLU A 90 -10.33 -1.56 6.14
N TYR A 91 -9.09 -1.13 5.91
CA TYR A 91 -8.25 -0.60 6.98
C TYR A 91 -8.87 0.63 7.63
N LEU A 92 -9.34 1.57 6.83
CA LEU A 92 -9.95 2.80 7.33
C LEU A 92 -11.24 2.55 8.12
N ASN A 93 -11.98 1.51 7.76
CA ASN A 93 -13.21 1.12 8.45
C ASN A 93 -12.97 0.27 9.70
N THR A 94 -11.73 -0.12 9.95
CA THR A 94 -11.37 -0.91 11.12
C THR A 94 -11.07 0.03 12.29
N GLU A 95 -11.72 -0.21 13.42
CA GLU A 95 -11.46 0.59 14.62
C GLU A 95 -10.05 0.35 15.14
N LYS A 96 -9.44 1.38 15.68
CA LYS A 96 -8.08 1.35 16.22
C LYS A 96 -7.83 0.14 17.13
N GLU A 97 -8.79 -0.17 17.98
CA GLU A 97 -8.70 -1.25 18.98
C GLU A 97 -8.57 -2.62 18.30
N ASN A 98 -9.05 -2.73 17.07
CA ASN A 98 -9.10 -4.00 16.34
C ASN A 98 -8.00 -4.17 15.32
N LEU A 99 -7.17 -3.15 15.10
CA LEU A 99 -6.15 -3.17 14.03
C LEU A 99 -5.13 -4.30 14.20
N PHE A 100 -4.72 -4.59 15.43
CA PHE A 100 -3.70 -5.61 15.69
C PHE A 100 -4.26 -7.02 15.79
N SER A 101 -5.55 -7.15 16.11
CA SER A 101 -6.20 -8.46 16.19
C SER A 101 -6.81 -8.89 14.88
N LYS A 102 -7.09 -7.96 13.98
CA LYS A 102 -7.71 -8.27 12.70
C LYS A 102 -6.71 -8.86 11.73
N HIS A 103 -7.12 -9.93 11.06
CA HIS A 103 -6.37 -10.49 9.93
C HIS A 103 -6.93 -9.93 8.62
N PHE A 104 -6.08 -9.24 7.87
CA PHE A 104 -6.43 -8.69 6.56
C PHE A 104 -6.17 -9.75 5.50
N GLU A 105 -7.18 -10.56 5.19
CA GLU A 105 -7.03 -11.76 4.38
C GLU A 105 -6.58 -11.49 2.95
N ARG A 106 -6.91 -10.31 2.40
CA ARG A 106 -6.59 -9.95 1.03
C ARG A 106 -5.35 -9.06 0.92
N ASP A 107 -4.58 -8.99 1.98
CA ASP A 107 -3.34 -8.22 1.97
C ASP A 107 -2.18 -9.05 1.44
N PHE A 108 -2.01 -9.04 0.13
CA PHE A 108 -0.93 -9.76 -0.53
C PHE A 108 0.37 -8.95 -0.61
N TRP A 109 0.34 -7.70 -0.18
CA TRP A 109 1.47 -6.76 -0.34
C TRP A 109 2.11 -6.36 0.97
N GLY A 110 1.53 -6.74 2.09
CA GLY A 110 1.96 -6.26 3.41
C GLY A 110 1.55 -4.81 3.67
N LEU A 111 0.55 -4.31 2.92
CA LEU A 111 0.14 -2.92 3.00
C LEU A 111 -0.49 -2.59 4.36
N ALA A 112 -1.21 -3.52 4.97
CA ALA A 112 -1.80 -3.28 6.28
C ALA A 112 -0.73 -2.94 7.32
N ASN A 113 0.42 -3.63 7.30
CA ASN A 113 1.52 -3.33 8.21
C ASN A 113 2.18 -1.99 7.90
N ILE A 114 2.26 -1.62 6.62
CA ILE A 114 2.73 -0.29 6.23
C ILE A 114 1.82 0.79 6.80
N LEU A 115 0.51 0.61 6.67
CA LEU A 115 -0.47 1.57 7.19
C LEU A 115 -0.44 1.65 8.72
N LYS A 116 -0.31 0.50 9.41
CA LYS A 116 -0.15 0.49 10.87
C LYS A 116 1.10 1.24 11.31
N ALA A 117 2.21 1.05 10.59
CA ALA A 117 3.45 1.75 10.89
C ALA A 117 3.30 3.26 10.78
N ALA A 118 2.50 3.73 9.82
CA ALA A 118 2.29 5.15 9.56
C ALA A 118 1.15 5.77 10.38
N ASP A 119 0.31 4.95 10.98
CA ASP A 119 -0.91 5.38 11.66
C ASP A 119 -0.59 6.11 12.97
N ARG A 120 -0.95 7.39 13.05
CA ARG A 120 -0.68 8.22 14.24
C ARG A 120 -1.36 7.71 15.50
N ARG A 121 -2.42 6.92 15.36
CA ARG A 121 -3.15 6.36 16.48
C ARG A 121 -2.40 5.22 17.16
N ILE A 122 -1.40 4.68 16.48
CA ILE A 122 -0.55 3.61 16.99
C ILE A 122 0.63 4.23 17.74
N GLY A 123 0.73 3.97 19.03
CA GLY A 123 1.78 4.52 19.89
C GLY A 123 3.08 3.72 19.82
N LYS A 124 4.11 4.23 20.48
CA LYS A 124 5.45 3.63 20.44
C LYS A 124 5.49 2.18 20.88
N ARG A 125 4.72 1.82 21.90
CA ARG A 125 4.69 0.45 22.41
C ARG A 125 4.22 -0.53 21.33
N ARG A 126 3.13 -0.18 20.64
CA ARG A 126 2.60 -1.04 19.58
C ARG A 126 3.46 -1.00 18.32
N LEU A 127 4.11 0.13 18.04
CA LEU A 127 5.08 0.21 16.97
C LEU A 127 6.25 -0.76 17.19
N GLU A 128 6.73 -0.85 18.44
CA GLU A 128 7.79 -1.80 18.79
C GLU A 128 7.32 -3.24 18.61
N GLN A 129 6.09 -3.54 19.00
CA GLN A 129 5.51 -4.86 18.75
C GLN A 129 5.44 -5.18 17.26
N LEU A 130 5.00 -4.20 16.47
CA LEU A 130 4.92 -4.36 15.01
C LEU A 130 6.30 -4.55 14.41
N ARG A 131 7.30 -3.79 14.86
CA ARG A 131 8.69 -3.89 14.39
C ARG A 131 9.23 -5.31 14.55
N ARG A 132 8.90 -5.95 15.66
CA ARG A 132 9.36 -7.32 15.94
C ARG A 132 8.65 -8.36 15.10
N LYS A 133 7.42 -8.09 14.66
CA LYS A 133 6.60 -9.08 13.96
C LYS A 133 6.67 -8.97 12.45
N THR A 134 6.85 -7.77 11.91
CA THR A 134 6.79 -7.58 10.47
C THR A 134 8.15 -7.76 9.81
N HIS A 135 8.15 -8.40 8.65
CA HIS A 135 9.32 -8.48 7.78
C HIS A 135 9.22 -7.48 6.61
N ASN A 136 8.17 -6.67 6.57
CA ASN A 136 7.97 -5.69 5.52
C ASN A 136 8.96 -4.55 5.67
N GLN A 137 9.79 -4.34 4.66
CA GLN A 137 10.87 -3.35 4.72
C GLN A 137 10.34 -1.92 4.74
N ALA A 138 9.26 -1.64 4.01
CA ALA A 138 8.65 -0.31 4.03
C ALA A 138 8.13 0.02 5.44
N ALA A 139 7.45 -0.94 6.09
CA ALA A 139 6.98 -0.76 7.45
C ALA A 139 8.14 -0.52 8.41
N GLN A 140 9.25 -1.27 8.28
CA GLN A 140 10.43 -1.07 9.12
C GLN A 140 11.01 0.34 8.98
N LYS A 141 11.10 0.85 7.77
CA LYS A 141 11.61 2.21 7.52
C LYS A 141 10.72 3.26 8.17
N ILE A 142 9.40 3.11 8.06
CA ILE A 142 8.46 4.05 8.68
C ILE A 142 8.56 4.01 10.20
N ILE A 143 8.63 2.82 10.78
CA ILE A 143 8.76 2.66 12.23
C ILE A 143 10.05 3.33 12.72
N ALA A 144 11.16 3.13 12.00
CA ALA A 144 12.43 3.76 12.36
C ALA A 144 12.31 5.29 12.39
N GLU A 145 11.63 5.88 11.41
CA GLU A 145 11.38 7.32 11.38
C GLU A 145 10.57 7.78 12.60
N ARG A 146 9.52 7.06 12.94
CA ARG A 146 8.61 7.45 14.02
C ARG A 146 9.22 7.27 15.40
N MET A 147 10.13 6.34 15.56
CA MET A 147 10.76 6.04 16.85
C MET A 147 12.06 6.80 17.09
N HIS A 148 12.41 7.61 16.16
CA HIS A 148 13.67 8.36 16.22
C HIS A 148 13.56 9.65 17.06
#